data_23ede3d10a244441d3e0b2f4d8f9b2a7
#
_entry.id   23ede3d10a244441d3e0b2f4d8f9b2a7
#
_cell.length_a   1.000
_cell.length_b   1.000
_cell.length_c   1.000
_cell.angle_alpha   90.00
_cell.angle_beta   90.00
_cell.angle_gamma   90.00
#
_symmetry.space_group_name_H-M   'P 1'
#
loop_
_entity.id
_entity.type
_entity.pdbx_description
1 polymer ?
#
loop_
_entity_poly.entity_id
_entity_poly.type
_entity_poly.pdbx_seq_one_letter_code
_entity_poly.pdbx_strand_id
1 'polypeptide(L)'
;MIKLLCKTTAILSIALLYGCASAPSPEKMQAEVANYTLPKPAVADKGLVYVVRPSNVGMAVRFNVFLDDKEPVSEMGYNRGNQYIYFYVTPGQHVISSKAENWSDLPVTVKAGQVVYLKQEVNAGFVIARNTLVVLDDLEGRYLIKDGALGTIEKESK
;
A
#
# COMPACT_ATOMS: atom_id res chain seq x y z
N MET A 1 -22.38 -31.86 -63.37
CA MET A 1 -22.68 -32.12 -61.95
C MET A 1 -21.54 -31.53 -61.13
N ILE A 2 -21.74 -30.30 -60.64
CA ILE A 2 -20.74 -29.55 -59.88
C ILE A 2 -21.16 -29.64 -58.41
N LYS A 3 -20.37 -30.33 -57.58
CA LYS A 3 -20.60 -30.39 -56.13
C LYS A 3 -20.04 -29.12 -55.48
N LEU A 4 -20.94 -28.27 -55.02
CA LEU A 4 -20.61 -27.06 -54.25
C LEU A 4 -20.22 -27.47 -52.83
N LEU A 5 -18.93 -27.35 -52.49
CA LEU A 5 -18.44 -27.60 -51.14
C LEU A 5 -18.61 -26.32 -50.30
N CYS A 6 -19.62 -26.32 -49.46
CA CYS A 6 -19.84 -25.22 -48.50
C CYS A 6 -18.85 -25.34 -47.34
N LYS A 7 -17.80 -24.53 -47.33
CA LYS A 7 -16.88 -24.41 -46.19
C LYS A 7 -17.47 -23.49 -45.16
N THR A 8 -18.06 -24.03 -44.12
CA THR A 8 -18.47 -23.28 -42.92
C THR A 8 -17.23 -22.91 -42.09
N THR A 9 -16.82 -21.68 -42.19
CA THR A 9 -15.76 -21.13 -41.35
C THR A 9 -16.37 -20.78 -39.99
N ALA A 10 -16.12 -21.58 -38.97
CA ALA A 10 -16.47 -21.27 -37.59
C ALA A 10 -15.53 -20.19 -37.06
N ILE A 11 -16.03 -18.99 -36.94
CA ILE A 11 -15.34 -17.86 -36.27
C ILE A 11 -15.46 -18.09 -34.75
N LEU A 12 -14.39 -18.61 -34.17
CA LEU A 12 -14.24 -18.73 -32.72
C LEU A 12 -13.97 -17.35 -32.14
N SER A 13 -15.02 -16.67 -31.69
CA SER A 13 -14.93 -15.39 -30.98
C SER A 13 -14.35 -15.65 -29.59
N ILE A 14 -13.07 -15.43 -29.40
CA ILE A 14 -12.43 -15.40 -28.08
C ILE A 14 -12.81 -14.06 -27.44
N ALA A 15 -13.84 -14.08 -26.59
CA ALA A 15 -14.16 -12.98 -25.70
C ALA A 15 -13.04 -12.86 -24.66
N LEU A 16 -12.12 -11.95 -24.88
CA LEU A 16 -11.13 -11.54 -23.88
C LEU A 16 -11.89 -10.82 -22.76
N LEU A 17 -12.26 -11.56 -21.72
CA LEU A 17 -12.72 -11.02 -20.47
C LEU A 17 -11.54 -10.31 -19.80
N TYR A 18 -11.32 -9.04 -20.11
CA TYR A 18 -10.50 -8.16 -19.29
C TYR A 18 -11.23 -7.98 -17.95
N GLY A 19 -10.92 -8.89 -17.03
CA GLY A 19 -11.30 -8.71 -15.63
C GLY A 19 -10.53 -7.50 -15.09
N CYS A 20 -11.15 -6.33 -15.07
CA CYS A 20 -10.69 -5.26 -14.22
C CYS A 20 -10.71 -5.83 -12.79
N ALA A 21 -9.53 -6.03 -12.19
CA ALA A 21 -9.42 -6.32 -10.77
C ALA A 21 -9.93 -5.08 -10.02
N SER A 22 -11.24 -5.03 -9.77
CA SER A 22 -11.84 -4.01 -8.92
C SER A 22 -11.36 -4.22 -7.49
N ALA A 23 -11.15 -3.13 -6.75
CA ALA A 23 -10.90 -3.22 -5.32
C ALA A 23 -11.98 -4.09 -4.65
N PRO A 24 -11.65 -4.89 -3.64
CA PRO A 24 -12.63 -5.69 -2.93
C PRO A 24 -13.70 -4.81 -2.30
N SER A 25 -14.93 -5.33 -2.22
CA SER A 25 -16.01 -4.58 -1.59
C SER A 25 -15.78 -4.40 -0.10
N PRO A 26 -16.34 -3.35 0.53
CA PRO A 26 -16.21 -3.14 1.99
C PRO A 26 -16.67 -4.35 2.80
N GLU A 27 -17.74 -5.03 2.39
CA GLU A 27 -18.26 -6.22 3.06
C GLU A 27 -17.26 -7.37 3.03
N LYS A 28 -16.59 -7.57 1.88
CA LYS A 28 -15.54 -8.58 1.75
C LYS A 28 -14.35 -8.24 2.63
N MET A 29 -13.87 -6.99 2.61
CA MET A 29 -12.79 -6.54 3.47
C MET A 29 -13.13 -6.75 4.95
N GLN A 30 -14.35 -6.37 5.36
CA GLN A 30 -14.83 -6.52 6.74
C GLN A 30 -14.85 -7.99 7.19
N ALA A 31 -15.36 -8.89 6.35
CA ALA A 31 -15.37 -10.32 6.64
C ALA A 31 -13.94 -10.88 6.81
N GLU A 32 -13.01 -10.44 5.97
CA GLU A 32 -11.63 -10.92 6.01
C GLU A 32 -10.83 -10.39 7.20
N VAL A 33 -11.12 -9.19 7.71
CA VAL A 33 -10.40 -8.62 8.87
C VAL A 33 -11.12 -8.83 10.20
N ALA A 34 -12.30 -9.48 10.23
CA ALA A 34 -13.10 -9.62 11.43
C ALA A 34 -12.33 -10.22 12.63
N ASN A 35 -11.46 -11.20 12.38
CA ASN A 35 -10.62 -11.84 13.39
C ASN A 35 -9.12 -11.52 13.22
N TYR A 36 -8.80 -10.49 12.44
CA TYR A 36 -7.41 -10.12 12.21
C TYR A 36 -6.89 -9.19 13.29
N THR A 37 -5.77 -9.55 13.88
CA THR A 37 -5.04 -8.70 14.84
C THR A 37 -3.80 -8.11 14.14
N LEU A 38 -3.61 -6.80 14.29
CA LEU A 38 -2.43 -6.12 13.76
C LEU A 38 -1.14 -6.72 14.33
N PRO A 39 -0.09 -6.82 13.53
CA PRO A 39 1.21 -7.36 13.97
C PRO A 39 1.84 -6.57 15.12
N LYS A 40 1.56 -5.26 15.20
CA LYS A 40 1.98 -4.40 16.29
C LYS A 40 0.75 -3.76 16.94
N PRO A 41 0.57 -3.89 18.26
CA PRO A 41 -0.56 -3.27 18.95
C PRO A 41 -0.35 -1.76 19.15
N ALA A 42 -1.44 -1.00 19.21
CA ALA A 42 -1.40 0.36 19.72
C ALA A 42 -0.97 0.39 21.18
N VAL A 43 -0.29 1.44 21.59
CA VAL A 43 0.09 1.70 23.00
C VAL A 43 -0.56 3.01 23.48
N ALA A 44 -0.87 3.08 24.75
CA ALA A 44 -1.76 4.14 25.27
C ALA A 44 -1.16 5.57 25.18
N ASP A 45 0.17 5.68 25.23
CA ASP A 45 0.89 6.96 25.30
C ASP A 45 1.50 7.41 23.94
N LYS A 46 1.41 6.57 22.90
CA LYS A 46 1.96 6.86 21.57
C LYS A 46 0.92 6.64 20.48
N GLY A 47 1.11 7.30 19.34
CA GLY A 47 0.45 6.93 18.11
C GLY A 47 1.23 5.83 17.38
N LEU A 48 0.53 5.03 16.61
CA LEU A 48 1.11 3.99 15.76
C LEU A 48 0.81 4.31 14.29
N VAL A 49 1.84 4.42 13.49
CA VAL A 49 1.71 4.66 12.04
C VAL A 49 2.08 3.39 11.30
N TYR A 50 1.18 2.93 10.44
CA TYR A 50 1.46 1.92 9.43
C TYR A 50 1.58 2.58 8.06
N VAL A 51 2.60 2.21 7.31
CA VAL A 51 2.77 2.62 5.92
C VAL A 51 2.80 1.37 5.06
N VAL A 52 1.82 1.21 4.17
CA VAL A 52 1.65 0.03 3.33
C VAL A 52 1.84 0.37 1.85
N ARG A 53 2.46 -0.54 1.12
CA ARG A 53 2.61 -0.48 -0.34
C ARG A 53 2.02 -1.76 -0.96
N PRO A 54 0.71 -1.79 -1.28
CA PRO A 54 0.02 -3.01 -1.73
C PRO A 54 0.37 -3.40 -3.17
N SER A 55 0.91 -2.48 -3.98
CA SER A 55 1.21 -2.72 -5.40
C SER A 55 2.50 -3.50 -5.59
N ASN A 56 2.47 -4.50 -6.47
CA ASN A 56 3.67 -5.20 -6.94
C ASN A 56 4.36 -4.52 -8.12
N VAL A 57 3.78 -3.48 -8.70
CA VAL A 57 4.41 -2.70 -9.78
C VAL A 57 5.72 -2.09 -9.27
N GLY A 58 6.82 -2.32 -9.99
CA GLY A 58 8.14 -1.88 -9.55
C GLY A 58 8.57 -2.49 -8.22
N MET A 59 8.23 -3.76 -7.96
CA MET A 59 8.37 -4.43 -6.65
C MET A 59 9.80 -4.39 -6.08
N ALA A 60 10.83 -4.32 -6.92
CA ALA A 60 12.22 -4.25 -6.48
C ALA A 60 12.65 -2.85 -6.00
N VAL A 61 11.91 -1.81 -6.38
CA VAL A 61 12.23 -0.42 -6.01
C VAL A 61 11.85 -0.20 -4.55
N ARG A 62 12.74 0.42 -3.77
CA ARG A 62 12.47 0.82 -2.40
C ARG A 62 11.70 2.14 -2.39
N PHE A 63 10.70 2.23 -1.51
CA PHE A 63 10.03 3.47 -1.14
C PHE A 63 10.36 3.73 0.33
N ASN A 64 11.38 4.57 0.56
CA ASN A 64 11.86 4.89 1.90
C ASN A 64 10.87 5.82 2.61
N VAL A 65 10.73 5.69 3.92
CA VAL A 65 9.80 6.45 4.75
C VAL A 65 10.57 7.21 5.82
N PHE A 66 10.28 8.49 5.96
CA PHE A 66 10.92 9.41 6.89
C PHE A 66 9.88 10.06 7.79
N LEU A 67 10.29 10.43 9.00
CA LEU A 67 9.45 11.08 10.01
C LEU A 67 9.96 12.49 10.31
N ASP A 68 9.11 13.49 10.11
CA ASP A 68 9.25 14.91 10.41
C ASP A 68 10.26 15.68 9.55
N ASP A 69 11.31 15.04 9.09
CA ASP A 69 12.30 15.62 8.18
C ASP A 69 12.80 14.58 7.16
N LYS A 70 13.72 14.97 6.29
CA LYS A 70 14.25 14.13 5.21
C LYS A 70 15.73 13.75 5.41
N GLU A 71 16.22 13.94 6.62
CA GLU A 71 17.59 13.57 6.97
C GLU A 71 17.71 12.04 7.09
N PRO A 72 18.88 11.47 6.75
CA PRO A 72 19.07 10.02 6.83
C PRO A 72 18.78 9.45 8.22
N VAL A 73 19.01 10.24 9.29
CA VAL A 73 18.75 9.84 10.66
C VAL A 73 17.24 9.74 10.96
N SER A 74 16.39 10.33 10.14
CA SER A 74 14.92 10.31 10.29
C SER A 74 14.24 9.23 9.45
N GLU A 75 15.01 8.39 8.76
CA GLU A 75 14.48 7.24 8.06
C GLU A 75 13.95 6.20 9.07
N MET A 76 12.67 5.85 8.90
CA MET A 76 11.98 4.84 9.71
C MET A 76 12.07 3.46 9.09
N GLY A 77 12.31 3.37 7.77
CA GLY A 77 12.41 2.14 7.01
C GLY A 77 11.94 2.30 5.58
N TYR A 78 11.70 1.17 4.90
CA TYR A 78 11.23 1.19 3.52
C TYR A 78 10.36 -0.01 3.18
N ASN A 79 9.48 0.18 2.20
CA ASN A 79 8.70 -0.87 1.57
C ASN A 79 9.18 -1.17 0.14
N ARG A 80 9.16 -2.45 -0.22
CA ARG A 80 9.08 -2.94 -1.59
C ARG A 80 7.62 -3.29 -1.94
N GLY A 81 7.40 -3.92 -3.08
CA GLY A 81 6.04 -4.33 -3.48
C GLY A 81 5.41 -5.28 -2.46
N ASN A 82 4.14 -5.07 -2.18
CA ASN A 82 3.31 -5.83 -1.24
C ASN A 82 3.90 -5.92 0.17
N GLN A 83 4.40 -4.81 0.68
CA GLN A 83 4.98 -4.73 2.03
C GLN A 83 4.36 -3.60 2.84
N TYR A 84 4.51 -3.69 4.17
CA TYR A 84 4.21 -2.63 5.11
C TYR A 84 5.35 -2.49 6.12
N ILE A 85 5.50 -1.29 6.66
CA ILE A 85 6.30 -1.00 7.87
C ILE A 85 5.40 -0.32 8.90
N TYR A 86 5.85 -0.27 10.14
CA TYR A 86 5.20 0.46 11.21
C TYR A 86 6.23 1.14 12.11
N PHE A 87 5.80 2.20 12.77
CA PHE A 87 6.60 2.88 13.80
C PHE A 87 5.69 3.68 14.73
N TYR A 88 6.18 3.91 15.95
CA TYR A 88 5.50 4.74 16.94
C TYR A 88 5.93 6.19 16.82
N VAL A 89 4.99 7.09 17.08
CA VAL A 89 5.21 8.54 17.14
C VAL A 89 4.65 9.11 18.45
N THR A 90 5.19 10.22 18.91
CA THR A 90 4.55 11.01 19.98
C THR A 90 3.20 11.54 19.48
N PRO A 91 2.20 11.73 20.37
CA PRO A 91 0.99 12.44 19.98
C PRO A 91 1.30 13.86 19.50
N GLY A 92 0.73 14.27 18.37
CA GLY A 92 0.97 15.58 17.79
C GLY A 92 0.83 15.62 16.27
N GLN A 93 1.36 16.70 15.71
CA GLN A 93 1.46 16.87 14.25
C GLN A 93 2.81 16.33 13.77
N HIS A 94 2.78 15.57 12.72
CA HIS A 94 3.94 14.98 12.07
C HIS A 94 3.86 15.16 10.56
N VAL A 95 5.00 15.11 9.90
CA VAL A 95 5.09 14.99 8.45
C VAL A 95 5.69 13.62 8.12
N ILE A 96 4.92 12.77 7.48
CA ILE A 96 5.44 11.52 6.94
C ILE A 96 5.85 11.77 5.50
N SER A 97 7.12 11.52 5.18
CA SER A 97 7.67 11.68 3.85
C SER A 97 8.02 10.33 3.24
N SER A 98 7.64 10.11 1.99
CA SER A 98 8.02 8.91 1.24
C SER A 98 8.91 9.28 0.06
N LYS A 99 10.03 8.56 -0.09
CA LYS A 99 11.03 8.77 -1.15
C LYS A 99 11.02 7.60 -2.13
N ALA A 100 10.78 7.90 -3.40
CA ALA A 100 11.04 7.06 -4.56
C ALA A 100 11.83 7.90 -5.58
N GLU A 101 11.40 7.98 -6.86
CA GLU A 101 11.94 8.99 -7.78
C GLU A 101 11.62 10.42 -7.32
N ASN A 102 10.46 10.61 -6.68
CA ASN A 102 10.01 11.86 -6.07
C ASN A 102 9.93 11.76 -4.54
N TRP A 103 9.76 12.89 -3.91
CA TRP A 103 9.27 12.99 -2.55
C TRP A 103 7.75 13.15 -2.56
N SER A 104 7.08 12.51 -1.60
CA SER A 104 5.67 12.70 -1.28
C SER A 104 5.55 12.94 0.21
N ASP A 105 5.12 14.14 0.59
CA ASP A 105 4.99 14.58 1.98
C ASP A 105 3.51 14.59 2.35
N LEU A 106 3.20 14.05 3.54
CA LEU A 106 1.83 13.97 4.05
C LEU A 106 1.80 14.42 5.51
N PRO A 107 1.25 15.61 5.80
CA PRO A 107 0.98 16.03 7.17
C PRO A 107 -0.10 15.15 7.81
N VAL A 108 0.16 14.66 9.01
CA VAL A 108 -0.79 13.87 9.81
C VAL A 108 -0.84 14.37 11.23
N THR A 109 -2.02 14.32 11.84
CA THR A 109 -2.18 14.53 13.29
C THR A 109 -2.48 13.20 13.92
N VAL A 110 -1.65 12.79 14.88
CA VAL A 110 -1.76 11.49 15.54
C VAL A 110 -2.07 11.70 17.03
N LYS A 111 -3.07 10.97 17.53
CA LYS A 111 -3.45 11.00 18.96
C LYS A 111 -2.81 9.83 19.70
N ALA A 112 -2.70 9.96 21.02
CA ALA A 112 -2.30 8.84 21.88
C ALA A 112 -3.27 7.66 21.72
N GLY A 113 -2.74 6.45 21.58
CA GLY A 113 -3.50 5.22 21.34
C GLY A 113 -4.08 5.08 19.92
N GLN A 114 -3.91 6.06 19.06
CA GLN A 114 -4.44 6.03 17.69
C GLN A 114 -3.54 5.20 16.78
N VAL A 115 -4.18 4.46 15.86
CA VAL A 115 -3.50 3.85 14.70
C VAL A 115 -3.83 4.69 13.45
N VAL A 116 -2.83 5.04 12.69
CA VAL A 116 -2.94 5.75 11.41
C VAL A 116 -2.40 4.85 10.31
N TYR A 117 -3.14 4.73 9.22
CA TYR A 117 -2.75 3.93 8.08
C TYR A 117 -2.51 4.81 6.87
N LEU A 118 -1.37 4.64 6.25
CA LEU A 118 -0.94 5.37 5.05
C LEU A 118 -0.63 4.39 3.93
N LYS A 119 -1.01 4.73 2.71
CA LYS A 119 -0.69 3.95 1.52
C LYS A 119 0.33 4.69 0.65
N GLN A 120 1.35 3.97 0.23
CA GLN A 120 2.26 4.39 -0.84
C GLN A 120 1.67 3.93 -2.18
N GLU A 121 1.00 4.84 -2.88
CA GLU A 121 0.52 4.59 -4.23
C GLU A 121 1.67 4.67 -5.22
N VAL A 122 1.73 3.70 -6.12
CA VAL A 122 2.77 3.63 -7.15
C VAL A 122 2.27 4.31 -8.41
N ASN A 123 3.04 5.29 -8.88
CA ASN A 123 2.77 6.02 -10.10
C ASN A 123 3.88 5.80 -11.12
N ALA A 124 3.58 6.03 -12.40
CA ALA A 124 4.60 6.00 -13.44
C ALA A 124 5.65 7.09 -13.16
N GLY A 125 6.92 6.69 -13.13
CA GLY A 125 8.07 7.57 -13.05
C GLY A 125 8.73 7.74 -14.42
N PHE A 126 9.77 8.55 -14.46
CA PHE A 126 10.55 8.77 -15.67
C PHE A 126 11.65 7.72 -15.83
N VAL A 127 12.33 7.37 -14.74
CA VAL A 127 13.43 6.39 -14.70
C VAL A 127 13.02 5.15 -13.89
N ILE A 128 12.36 5.37 -12.75
CA ILE A 128 11.86 4.33 -11.87
C ILE A 128 10.38 4.63 -11.53
N ALA A 129 9.88 4.11 -10.44
CA ALA A 129 8.53 4.42 -9.97
C ALA A 129 8.51 5.71 -9.14
N ARG A 130 7.44 6.47 -9.22
CA ARG A 130 7.09 7.59 -8.33
C ARG A 130 6.06 7.12 -7.30
N ASN A 131 5.90 7.88 -6.25
CA ASN A 131 4.94 7.56 -5.21
C ASN A 131 4.08 8.76 -4.79
N THR A 132 2.91 8.44 -4.23
CA THR A 132 2.05 9.39 -3.50
C THR A 132 1.63 8.73 -2.20
N LEU A 133 1.75 9.46 -1.07
CA LEU A 133 1.19 9.03 0.21
C LEU A 133 -0.27 9.47 0.31
N VAL A 134 -1.13 8.55 0.73
CA VAL A 134 -2.55 8.84 1.03
C VAL A 134 -2.94 8.22 2.36
N VAL A 135 -3.89 8.85 3.07
CA VAL A 135 -4.47 8.28 4.30
C VAL A 135 -5.50 7.22 3.93
N LEU A 136 -5.49 6.11 4.65
CA LEU A 136 -6.50 5.06 4.56
C LEU A 136 -7.44 5.10 5.77
N ASP A 137 -8.65 4.58 5.62
CA ASP A 137 -9.49 4.23 6.75
C ASP A 137 -9.00 2.96 7.46
N ASP A 138 -9.57 2.66 8.64
CA ASP A 138 -9.18 1.51 9.46
C ASP A 138 -9.42 0.18 8.74
N LEU A 139 -10.53 0.06 8.01
CA LEU A 139 -10.89 -1.17 7.31
C LEU A 139 -9.92 -1.48 6.18
N GLU A 140 -9.68 -0.51 5.30
CA GLU A 140 -8.76 -0.65 4.17
C GLU A 140 -7.33 -0.87 4.68
N GLY A 141 -6.89 -0.10 5.69
CA GLY A 141 -5.56 -0.22 6.28
C GLY A 141 -5.30 -1.62 6.83
N ARG A 142 -6.21 -2.14 7.66
CA ARG A 142 -6.11 -3.51 8.22
C ARG A 142 -6.14 -4.58 7.15
N TYR A 143 -6.99 -4.43 6.14
CA TYR A 143 -7.09 -5.34 5.02
C TYR A 143 -5.77 -5.45 4.26
N LEU A 144 -5.17 -4.31 3.90
CA LEU A 144 -3.91 -4.28 3.14
C LEU A 144 -2.72 -4.79 3.95
N ILE A 145 -2.69 -4.56 5.26
CA ILE A 145 -1.64 -5.09 6.14
C ILE A 145 -1.74 -6.60 6.27
N LYS A 146 -2.96 -7.13 6.42
CA LYS A 146 -3.21 -8.58 6.54
C LYS A 146 -2.60 -9.37 5.37
N ASP A 147 -2.71 -8.83 4.16
CA ASP A 147 -2.24 -9.49 2.94
C ASP A 147 -0.80 -9.11 2.56
N GLY A 148 -0.21 -8.13 3.26
CA GLY A 148 1.15 -7.65 3.05
C GLY A 148 2.19 -8.43 3.85
N ALA A 149 3.45 -8.36 3.40
CA ALA A 149 4.60 -8.84 4.15
C ALA A 149 5.27 -7.67 4.91
N LEU A 150 5.99 -7.98 5.99
CA LEU A 150 6.79 -6.98 6.69
C LEU A 150 7.93 -6.47 5.79
N GLY A 151 8.03 -5.16 5.66
CA GLY A 151 9.12 -4.46 4.99
C GLY A 151 10.35 -4.34 5.89
N THR A 152 11.26 -3.47 5.53
CA THR A 152 12.45 -3.21 6.36
C THR A 152 12.16 -2.05 7.31
N ILE A 153 12.27 -2.30 8.61
CA ILE A 153 12.16 -1.29 9.67
C ILE A 153 13.56 -0.94 10.12
N GLU A 154 13.94 0.34 10.00
CA GLU A 154 15.22 0.87 10.52
C GLU A 154 15.05 1.34 11.96
N LYS A 155 13.87 1.88 12.31
CA LYS A 155 13.50 2.35 13.63
C LYS A 155 12.04 2.11 13.94
N GLU A 156 11.73 1.67 15.14
CA GLU A 156 10.36 1.51 15.62
C GLU A 156 9.80 2.78 16.30
N SER A 157 10.65 3.76 16.62
CA SER A 157 10.24 5.06 17.19
C SER A 157 11.32 6.12 16.98
N LYS A 158 10.92 7.39 16.99
CA LYS A 158 11.81 8.56 17.04
C LYS A 158 11.60 9.29 18.35
#